data_edf7d8f05f765d8dcf1510ef8cacdac0
#
_entry.id   edf7d8f05f765d8dcf1510ef8cacdac0
#
_cell.length_a   1.000
_cell.length_b   1.000
_cell.length_c   1.000
_cell.angle_alpha   90.00
_cell.angle_beta   90.00
_cell.angle_gamma   90.00
#
_symmetry.space_group_name_H-M   'P 1'
#
loop_
_entity.id
_entity.type
_entity.pdbx_description
1 polymer ?
#
loop_
_entity_poly.entity_id
_entity_poly.type
_entity_poly.pdbx_seq_one_letter_code
_entity_poly.pdbx_strand_id
1 'polypeptide(L)'
;MFNKIILIIPFLLFLSCQDEKDSSLINLRNNIIIDKGIYKVSYNEEYEQPNWVEYIVSNRPKNVDRGSKNFYLESGVLTSNNDDYYKNEWDKGHLAPAATFSDSEENLNKTFSFINCTMQIDNLNRGEWAQLEQHVRDLSKSQGNINVRIDLVFAKNHIVRSTGVHIPTGYWKNLAFANGNQVCYYFPNTETSKNWDKYESNCN
;
A
#
# COMPACT_ATOMS: atom_id res chain seq x y z
N MET A 1 -69.72 57.10 2.96
CA MET A 1 -68.38 57.07 3.57
C MET A 1 -67.89 55.63 3.59
N PHE A 2 -67.03 55.25 2.66
CA PHE A 2 -66.47 53.90 2.60
C PHE A 2 -65.01 53.93 3.11
N ASN A 3 -64.79 53.33 4.28
CA ASN A 3 -63.47 53.18 4.81
C ASN A 3 -62.76 52.05 4.07
N LYS A 4 -61.63 52.35 3.38
CA LYS A 4 -60.71 51.36 2.81
C LYS A 4 -59.78 50.91 3.90
N ILE A 5 -59.87 49.63 4.27
CA ILE A 5 -58.86 48.94 5.11
C ILE A 5 -57.72 48.58 4.23
N ILE A 6 -56.56 49.15 4.49
CA ILE A 6 -55.29 48.75 3.85
C ILE A 6 -54.67 47.58 4.67
N LEU A 7 -54.64 46.41 4.07
CA LEU A 7 -54.04 45.25 4.66
C LEU A 7 -52.48 45.25 4.34
N ILE A 8 -51.69 45.52 5.34
CA ILE A 8 -50.25 45.47 5.21
C ILE A 8 -49.83 44.03 5.49
N ILE A 9 -49.36 43.32 4.44
CA ILE A 9 -48.77 41.98 4.55
C ILE A 9 -47.28 42.15 4.84
N PRO A 10 -46.76 41.61 5.95
CA PRO A 10 -45.32 41.63 6.20
C PRO A 10 -44.62 40.64 5.27
N PHE A 11 -43.70 41.14 4.47
CA PHE A 11 -42.80 40.33 3.64
C PHE A 11 -41.72 39.75 4.54
N LEU A 12 -41.86 38.46 4.91
CA LEU A 12 -40.81 37.71 5.59
C LEU A 12 -39.69 37.39 4.58
N LEU A 13 -38.58 38.10 4.71
CA LEU A 13 -37.33 37.73 4.06
C LEU A 13 -36.77 36.45 4.74
N PHE A 14 -36.94 35.31 4.09
CA PHE A 14 -36.17 34.12 4.44
C PHE A 14 -34.71 34.35 3.98
N LEU A 15 -33.82 34.69 4.91
CA LEU A 15 -32.41 34.52 4.70
C LEU A 15 -32.13 32.98 4.67
N SER A 16 -32.00 32.46 3.46
CA SER A 16 -31.41 31.15 3.26
C SER A 16 -29.92 31.27 3.60
N CYS A 17 -29.50 30.79 4.78
CA CYS A 17 -28.14 30.43 5.03
C CYS A 17 -27.81 29.26 4.09
N GLN A 18 -27.18 29.55 2.98
CA GLN A 18 -26.42 28.53 2.26
C GLN A 18 -25.18 28.22 3.13
N ASP A 19 -25.20 27.08 3.81
CA ASP A 19 -23.99 26.44 4.29
C ASP A 19 -23.14 26.14 3.05
N GLU A 20 -22.21 27.04 2.75
CA GLU A 20 -21.09 26.73 1.90
C GLU A 20 -20.33 25.59 2.62
N LYS A 21 -20.57 24.34 2.20
CA LYS A 21 -19.65 23.25 2.46
C LYS A 21 -18.32 23.69 1.87
N ASP A 22 -17.44 24.18 2.72
CA ASP A 22 -16.02 24.34 2.44
C ASP A 22 -15.47 22.94 2.11
N SER A 23 -15.63 22.54 0.85
CA SER A 23 -14.89 21.43 0.29
C SER A 23 -13.45 21.93 0.14
N SER A 24 -12.71 21.94 1.24
CA SER A 24 -11.27 22.02 1.17
C SER A 24 -10.84 20.88 0.24
N LEU A 25 -10.48 21.23 -1.00
CA LEU A 25 -9.94 20.29 -1.98
C LEU A 25 -8.70 19.67 -1.33
N ILE A 26 -8.86 18.45 -0.82
CA ILE A 26 -7.73 17.68 -0.33
C ILE A 26 -6.84 17.48 -1.55
N ASN A 27 -5.71 18.17 -1.58
CA ASN A 27 -4.74 18.02 -2.65
C ASN A 27 -3.99 16.71 -2.44
N LEU A 28 -4.52 15.61 -3.00
CA LEU A 28 -3.94 14.27 -2.90
C LEU A 28 -2.59 14.25 -3.64
N ARG A 29 -1.59 13.73 -2.97
CA ARG A 29 -0.23 13.59 -3.50
C ARG A 29 -0.04 12.19 -4.05
N ASN A 30 0.31 12.06 -5.32
CA ASN A 30 0.43 10.77 -6.00
C ASN A 30 1.86 10.23 -6.09
N ASN A 31 2.85 10.91 -5.50
CA ASN A 31 4.25 10.48 -5.52
C ASN A 31 5.02 11.00 -4.30
N ILE A 32 4.62 10.57 -3.09
CA ILE A 32 5.31 10.93 -1.85
C ILE A 32 6.46 9.97 -1.63
N ILE A 33 7.67 10.48 -1.52
CA ILE A 33 8.84 9.67 -1.18
C ILE A 33 9.05 9.69 0.33
N ILE A 34 9.01 8.50 0.95
CA ILE A 34 9.23 8.32 2.38
C ILE A 34 10.36 7.31 2.58
N ASP A 35 11.36 7.71 3.38
CA ASP A 35 12.49 6.86 3.75
C ASP A 35 12.37 6.45 5.22
N LYS A 36 12.21 5.14 5.47
CA LYS A 36 12.13 4.55 6.82
C LYS A 36 13.49 4.04 7.31
N GLY A 37 14.58 4.24 6.54
CA GLY A 37 15.92 3.78 6.82
C GLY A 37 16.17 2.32 6.44
N ILE A 38 15.19 1.43 6.57
CA ILE A 38 15.24 0.02 6.18
C ILE A 38 14.58 -0.25 4.82
N TYR A 39 13.68 0.59 4.41
CA TYR A 39 13.06 0.63 3.08
C TYR A 39 12.71 2.07 2.71
N LYS A 40 12.58 2.29 1.42
CA LYS A 40 12.07 3.53 0.83
C LYS A 40 10.82 3.22 0.02
N VAL A 41 9.84 4.11 0.08
CA VAL A 41 8.57 3.96 -0.64
C VAL A 41 8.23 5.23 -1.40
N SER A 42 7.68 5.07 -2.61
CA SER A 42 6.86 6.09 -3.27
C SER A 42 5.40 5.73 -3.03
N TYR A 43 4.66 6.65 -2.41
CA TYR A 43 3.27 6.44 -2.04
C TYR A 43 2.32 7.34 -2.81
N ASN A 44 1.15 6.82 -3.14
CA ASN A 44 0.08 7.49 -3.87
C ASN A 44 -1.16 7.60 -2.98
N GLU A 45 -1.49 8.82 -2.53
CA GLU A 45 -2.66 9.09 -1.69
C GLU A 45 -3.98 8.96 -2.45
N GLU A 46 -3.99 9.17 -3.77
CA GLU A 46 -5.17 8.97 -4.59
C GLU A 46 -5.56 7.49 -4.67
N TYR A 47 -4.56 6.61 -4.72
CA TYR A 47 -4.77 5.17 -4.78
C TYR A 47 -4.82 4.52 -3.40
N GLU A 48 -4.35 5.24 -2.37
CA GLU A 48 -4.09 4.72 -1.02
C GLU A 48 -3.23 3.46 -1.06
N GLN A 49 -2.26 3.46 -1.98
CA GLN A 49 -1.32 2.36 -2.22
C GLN A 49 0.08 2.88 -2.53
N PRO A 50 1.13 2.10 -2.27
CA PRO A 50 2.46 2.39 -2.81
C PRO A 50 2.46 2.38 -4.34
N ASN A 51 3.27 3.26 -4.95
CA ASN A 51 3.68 3.07 -6.35
C ASN A 51 4.79 2.01 -6.42
N TRP A 52 5.76 2.12 -5.52
CA TRP A 52 6.86 1.16 -5.39
C TRP A 52 7.47 1.19 -3.98
N VAL A 53 8.16 0.10 -3.64
CA VAL A 53 8.99 -0.03 -2.44
C VAL A 53 10.36 -0.60 -2.81
N GLU A 54 11.42 -0.03 -2.24
CA GLU A 54 12.80 -0.50 -2.38
C GLU A 54 13.40 -0.84 -1.01
N TYR A 55 14.14 -1.94 -0.93
CA TYR A 55 14.86 -2.35 0.28
C TYR A 55 16.04 -3.27 -0.05
N ILE A 56 16.91 -3.49 0.94
CA ILE A 56 18.03 -4.40 0.82
C ILE A 56 17.80 -5.62 1.70
N VAL A 57 17.85 -6.81 1.09
CA VAL A 57 17.90 -8.07 1.82
C VAL A 57 19.36 -8.41 2.09
N SER A 58 19.71 -8.55 3.35
CA SER A 58 21.04 -8.97 3.82
C SER A 58 20.91 -10.13 4.80
N ASN A 59 22.01 -10.80 5.10
CA ASN A 59 22.04 -11.85 6.11
C ASN A 59 21.91 -11.26 7.52
N ARG A 60 20.66 -10.94 7.92
CA ARG A 60 20.32 -10.38 9.23
C ARG A 60 19.91 -11.49 10.20
N PRO A 61 20.28 -11.38 11.49
CA PRO A 61 19.77 -12.31 12.50
C PRO A 61 18.26 -12.11 12.69
N LYS A 62 17.56 -13.18 13.08
CA LYS A 62 16.15 -13.10 13.53
C LYS A 62 16.14 -13.06 15.05
N ASN A 63 16.02 -11.88 15.62
CA ASN A 63 16.08 -11.66 17.07
C ASN A 63 14.71 -11.43 17.69
N VAL A 64 13.72 -11.10 16.85
CA VAL A 64 12.40 -10.68 17.31
C VAL A 64 11.33 -11.45 16.54
N ASP A 65 10.33 -11.94 17.27
CA ASP A 65 9.15 -12.55 16.69
C ASP A 65 8.12 -11.49 16.26
N ARG A 66 7.42 -11.75 15.18
CA ARG A 66 6.34 -10.90 14.68
C ARG A 66 5.27 -10.64 15.75
N GLY A 67 4.92 -11.67 16.56
CA GLY A 67 3.85 -11.57 17.54
C GLY A 67 2.51 -11.19 16.91
N SER A 68 1.71 -10.45 17.65
CA SER A 68 0.39 -9.92 17.26
C SER A 68 0.43 -8.47 16.78
N LYS A 69 1.55 -8.03 16.13
CA LYS A 69 1.69 -6.66 15.64
C LYS A 69 0.62 -6.30 14.62
N ASN A 70 0.08 -5.10 14.75
CA ASN A 70 -0.91 -4.52 13.84
C ASN A 70 -0.29 -3.42 13.00
N PHE A 71 -0.82 -3.23 11.79
CA PHE A 71 -0.46 -2.09 10.96
C PHE A 71 -0.92 -0.77 11.58
N TYR A 72 -0.11 0.27 11.42
CA TYR A 72 -0.37 1.63 11.89
C TYR A 72 -0.40 2.63 10.72
N LEU A 73 -1.17 3.70 10.90
CA LEU A 73 -1.26 4.81 9.96
C LEU A 73 0.03 5.64 9.98
N GLU A 74 0.53 6.02 8.82
CA GLU A 74 1.65 6.95 8.72
C GLU A 74 1.17 8.39 8.93
N SER A 75 1.84 9.13 9.80
CA SER A 75 1.46 10.52 10.11
C SER A 75 1.61 11.41 8.87
N GLY A 76 0.59 12.20 8.57
CA GLY A 76 0.59 13.15 7.46
C GLY A 76 0.50 12.52 6.08
N VAL A 77 0.11 11.25 5.97
CA VAL A 77 -0.13 10.52 4.71
C VAL A 77 -1.51 9.88 4.75
N LEU A 78 -2.33 10.13 3.73
CA LEU A 78 -3.58 9.42 3.55
C LEU A 78 -3.28 8.02 3.04
N THR A 79 -3.54 7.00 3.87
CA THR A 79 -3.27 5.59 3.53
C THR A 79 -4.54 4.76 3.66
N SER A 80 -4.54 3.57 3.04
CA SER A 80 -5.48 2.51 3.45
C SER A 80 -5.38 2.25 4.94
N ASN A 81 -6.40 1.64 5.50
CA ASN A 81 -6.53 1.37 6.93
C ASN A 81 -7.17 -0.01 7.19
N ASN A 82 -7.43 -0.37 8.45
CA ASN A 82 -7.97 -1.69 8.79
C ASN A 82 -9.36 -1.97 8.20
N ASP A 83 -10.19 -0.95 8.02
CA ASP A 83 -11.56 -1.13 7.51
C ASP A 83 -11.56 -1.54 6.03
N ASP A 84 -10.53 -1.12 5.28
CA ASP A 84 -10.36 -1.49 3.87
C ASP A 84 -10.15 -2.98 3.67
N TYR A 85 -9.60 -3.66 4.68
CA TYR A 85 -9.32 -5.11 4.67
C TYR A 85 -10.39 -5.93 5.40
N TYR A 86 -11.44 -5.30 5.93
CA TYR A 86 -12.44 -6.01 6.71
C TYR A 86 -13.40 -6.81 5.82
N LYS A 87 -13.57 -8.10 6.15
CA LYS A 87 -14.49 -9.05 5.48
C LYS A 87 -14.37 -9.07 3.95
N ASN A 88 -13.15 -9.18 3.45
CA ASN A 88 -12.88 -9.39 2.04
C ASN A 88 -11.73 -10.39 1.83
N GLU A 89 -11.39 -10.65 0.57
CA GLU A 89 -10.37 -11.62 0.14
C GLU A 89 -8.92 -11.07 0.17
N TRP A 90 -8.75 -9.78 0.47
CA TRP A 90 -7.45 -9.13 0.43
C TRP A 90 -6.75 -9.19 1.78
N ASP A 91 -5.52 -9.67 1.77
CA ASP A 91 -4.61 -9.56 2.90
C ASP A 91 -3.93 -8.18 2.94
N LYS A 92 -3.51 -7.79 4.15
CA LYS A 92 -2.52 -6.72 4.34
C LYS A 92 -1.14 -7.27 3.93
N GLY A 93 -0.85 -7.26 2.62
CA GLY A 93 0.40 -7.75 2.07
C GLY A 93 1.56 -6.79 2.37
N HIS A 94 2.62 -7.30 3.02
CA HIS A 94 3.85 -6.53 3.16
C HIS A 94 4.60 -6.45 1.83
N LEU A 95 5.14 -5.29 1.49
CA LEU A 95 6.07 -5.14 0.38
C LEU A 95 7.52 -5.35 0.86
N ALA A 96 7.98 -4.58 1.85
CA ALA A 96 9.20 -4.89 2.60
C ALA A 96 8.84 -5.86 3.74
N PRO A 97 9.32 -7.14 3.69
CA PRO A 97 8.78 -8.20 4.55
C PRO A 97 9.19 -8.08 6.00
N ALA A 98 8.27 -8.29 6.93
CA ALA A 98 8.55 -8.33 8.36
C ALA A 98 9.67 -9.32 8.72
N ALA A 99 9.68 -10.52 8.10
CA ALA A 99 10.70 -11.54 8.34
C ALA A 99 12.12 -11.16 7.88
N THR A 100 12.26 -10.18 6.98
CA THR A 100 13.55 -9.65 6.53
C THR A 100 14.13 -8.67 7.55
N PHE A 101 13.27 -7.98 8.31
CA PHE A 101 13.64 -6.91 9.24
C PHE A 101 13.32 -7.25 10.70
N SER A 102 13.35 -8.53 11.06
CA SER A 102 13.16 -9.02 12.44
C SER A 102 14.45 -9.05 13.27
N ASP A 103 15.46 -8.31 12.86
CA ASP A 103 16.73 -8.14 13.58
C ASP A 103 16.60 -7.25 14.84
N SER A 104 15.62 -6.35 14.87
CA SER A 104 15.26 -5.54 16.03
C SER A 104 13.77 -5.21 16.07
N GLU A 105 13.25 -4.87 17.27
CA GLU A 105 11.87 -4.39 17.44
C GLU A 105 11.59 -3.12 16.62
N GLU A 106 12.56 -2.20 16.57
CA GLU A 106 12.43 -0.97 15.79
C GLU A 106 12.25 -1.26 14.29
N ASN A 107 13.13 -2.08 13.71
CA ASN A 107 13.08 -2.43 12.30
C ASN A 107 11.81 -3.21 11.96
N LEU A 108 11.46 -4.19 12.79
CA LEU A 108 10.24 -4.96 12.62
C LEU A 108 8.99 -4.05 12.66
N ASN A 109 8.91 -3.12 13.63
CA ASN A 109 7.78 -2.20 13.74
C ASN A 109 7.64 -1.29 12.50
N LYS A 110 8.74 -0.81 11.92
CA LYS A 110 8.70 0.00 10.69
C LYS A 110 8.01 -0.71 9.54
N THR A 111 8.09 -2.05 9.44
CA THR A 111 7.43 -2.80 8.38
C THR A 111 5.92 -2.81 8.49
N PHE A 112 5.34 -2.54 9.67
CA PHE A 112 3.90 -2.53 9.91
C PHE A 112 3.24 -1.16 9.67
N SER A 113 3.86 -0.27 8.92
CA SER A 113 3.20 0.94 8.44
C SER A 113 2.33 0.63 7.21
N PHE A 114 1.14 1.24 7.12
CA PHE A 114 0.27 1.11 5.95
C PHE A 114 0.91 1.63 4.66
N ILE A 115 1.96 2.47 4.72
CA ILE A 115 2.72 2.84 3.50
C ILE A 115 3.54 1.67 2.92
N ASN A 116 3.73 0.59 3.67
CA ASN A 116 4.38 -0.65 3.26
C ASN A 116 3.38 -1.79 3.03
N CYS A 117 2.09 -1.47 3.01
CA CYS A 117 0.99 -2.41 2.91
C CYS A 117 0.30 -2.27 1.56
N THR A 118 -0.07 -3.40 0.96
CA THR A 118 -0.85 -3.44 -0.28
C THR A 118 -2.00 -4.43 -0.18
N MET A 119 -3.07 -4.19 -0.95
CA MET A 119 -4.17 -5.13 -1.11
C MET A 119 -3.74 -6.31 -1.98
N GLN A 120 -3.32 -7.38 -1.35
CA GLN A 120 -2.83 -8.59 -2.01
C GLN A 120 -3.78 -9.75 -1.79
N ILE A 121 -4.12 -10.50 -2.86
CA ILE A 121 -4.95 -11.71 -2.73
C ILE A 121 -4.29 -12.68 -1.74
N ASP A 122 -5.07 -13.26 -0.84
CA ASP A 122 -4.56 -14.01 0.32
C ASP A 122 -3.74 -15.23 -0.08
N ASN A 123 -4.18 -15.95 -1.11
CA ASN A 123 -3.48 -17.12 -1.66
C ASN A 123 -2.09 -16.75 -2.20
N LEU A 124 -1.95 -15.64 -2.95
CA LEU A 124 -0.66 -15.13 -3.40
C LEU A 124 0.22 -14.72 -2.22
N ASN A 125 -0.32 -13.89 -1.30
CA ASN A 125 0.43 -13.34 -0.18
C ASN A 125 1.00 -14.43 0.74
N ARG A 126 0.18 -15.42 1.09
CA ARG A 126 0.55 -16.50 2.01
C ARG A 126 1.30 -17.65 1.33
N GLY A 127 1.20 -17.75 0.01
CA GLY A 127 1.80 -18.79 -0.83
C GLY A 127 3.08 -18.33 -1.53
N GLU A 128 2.97 -18.12 -2.84
CA GLU A 128 4.11 -17.93 -3.74
C GLU A 128 4.95 -16.69 -3.43
N TRP A 129 4.30 -15.61 -2.99
CA TRP A 129 4.99 -14.39 -2.57
C TRP A 129 5.88 -14.64 -1.35
N ALA A 130 5.33 -15.29 -0.32
CA ALA A 130 6.08 -15.62 0.90
C ALA A 130 7.23 -16.60 0.63
N GLN A 131 7.03 -17.56 -0.30
CA GLN A 131 8.08 -18.52 -0.71
C GLN A 131 9.23 -17.81 -1.42
N LEU A 132 8.95 -16.92 -2.37
CA LEU A 132 9.99 -16.10 -3.01
C LEU A 132 10.73 -15.23 -1.99
N GLU A 133 10.04 -14.62 -1.04
CA GLU A 133 10.68 -13.83 0.03
C GLU A 133 11.64 -14.69 0.87
N GLN A 134 11.26 -15.92 1.21
CA GLN A 134 12.14 -16.83 1.92
C GLN A 134 13.35 -17.20 1.07
N HIS A 135 13.14 -17.51 -0.21
CA HIS A 135 14.21 -17.80 -1.16
C HIS A 135 15.23 -16.64 -1.25
N VAL A 136 14.76 -15.40 -1.36
CA VAL A 136 15.63 -14.21 -1.42
C VAL A 136 16.44 -14.04 -0.13
N ARG A 137 15.84 -14.30 1.04
CA ARG A 137 16.58 -14.31 2.32
C ARG A 137 17.65 -15.39 2.36
N ASP A 138 17.37 -16.57 1.81
CA ASP A 138 18.35 -17.66 1.75
C ASP A 138 19.49 -17.37 0.76
N LEU A 139 19.17 -16.79 -0.39
CA LEU A 139 20.19 -16.32 -1.34
C LEU A 139 21.12 -15.27 -0.72
N SER A 140 20.59 -14.35 0.07
CA SER A 140 21.40 -13.29 0.68
C SER A 140 22.49 -13.81 1.64
N LYS A 141 22.31 -15.02 2.19
CA LYS A 141 23.33 -15.68 3.05
C LYS A 141 24.57 -16.11 2.27
N SER A 142 24.41 -16.46 0.99
CA SER A 142 25.49 -16.97 0.14
C SER A 142 25.98 -15.96 -0.89
N GLN A 143 25.10 -15.06 -1.36
CA GLN A 143 25.40 -14.11 -2.43
C GLN A 143 25.59 -12.67 -1.94
N GLY A 144 25.43 -12.43 -0.62
CA GLY A 144 25.51 -11.08 -0.04
C GLY A 144 24.24 -10.27 -0.23
N ASN A 145 24.36 -8.96 -0.18
CA ASN A 145 23.23 -8.04 -0.26
C ASN A 145 22.51 -8.14 -1.60
N ILE A 146 21.18 -8.21 -1.55
CA ILE A 146 20.29 -8.21 -2.72
C ILE A 146 19.41 -6.97 -2.63
N ASN A 147 19.51 -6.09 -3.62
CA ASN A 147 18.59 -4.97 -3.73
C ASN A 147 17.26 -5.46 -4.31
N VAL A 148 16.17 -5.16 -3.65
CA VAL A 148 14.82 -5.53 -4.06
C VAL A 148 14.04 -4.27 -4.35
N ARG A 149 13.43 -4.23 -5.53
CA ARG A 149 12.42 -3.22 -5.88
C ARG A 149 11.11 -3.92 -6.24
N ILE A 150 10.03 -3.42 -5.68
CA ILE A 150 8.67 -3.89 -5.97
C ILE A 150 7.91 -2.71 -6.55
N ASP A 151 7.41 -2.84 -7.77
CA ASP A 151 6.56 -1.86 -8.42
C ASP A 151 5.13 -2.41 -8.52
N LEU A 152 4.14 -1.63 -8.08
CA LEU A 152 2.73 -2.00 -8.18
C LEU A 152 2.20 -1.62 -9.56
N VAL A 153 1.41 -2.51 -10.13
CA VAL A 153 0.80 -2.32 -11.46
C VAL A 153 -0.69 -2.08 -11.30
N PHE A 154 -1.17 -0.99 -11.90
CA PHE A 154 -2.58 -0.64 -11.96
C PHE A 154 -3.02 -0.57 -13.42
N ALA A 155 -3.69 -1.62 -13.91
CA ALA A 155 -4.27 -1.60 -15.24
C ALA A 155 -5.42 -0.58 -15.31
N LYS A 156 -5.76 -0.12 -16.51
CA LYS A 156 -6.79 0.92 -16.72
C LYS A 156 -8.15 0.59 -16.06
N ASN A 157 -8.47 -0.69 -15.94
CA ASN A 157 -9.74 -1.20 -15.37
C ASN A 157 -9.53 -1.92 -14.04
N HIS A 158 -8.51 -1.53 -13.27
CA HIS A 158 -8.31 -2.08 -11.92
C HIS A 158 -9.50 -1.77 -11.00
N ILE A 159 -9.67 -2.58 -9.98
CA ILE A 159 -10.78 -2.45 -9.02
C ILE A 159 -10.49 -1.27 -8.09
N VAL A 160 -11.51 -0.43 -7.88
CA VAL A 160 -11.53 0.59 -6.82
C VAL A 160 -12.60 0.19 -5.82
N ARG A 161 -12.22 0.08 -4.56
CA ARG A 161 -13.16 -0.27 -3.50
C ARG A 161 -14.11 0.90 -3.19
N SER A 162 -15.24 0.59 -2.57
CA SER A 162 -16.20 1.62 -2.09
C SER A 162 -15.59 2.56 -1.03
N THR A 163 -14.50 2.15 -0.39
CA THR A 163 -13.73 2.96 0.56
C THR A 163 -12.77 3.94 -0.11
N GLY A 164 -12.54 3.82 -1.41
CA GLY A 164 -11.60 4.65 -2.19
C GLY A 164 -10.29 3.96 -2.53
N VAL A 165 -9.93 2.89 -1.83
CA VAL A 165 -8.66 2.16 -2.05
C VAL A 165 -8.64 1.48 -3.40
N HIS A 166 -7.55 1.65 -4.14
CA HIS A 166 -7.31 1.00 -5.42
C HIS A 166 -6.58 -0.34 -5.22
N ILE A 167 -7.01 -1.37 -5.95
CA ILE A 167 -6.41 -2.70 -5.88
C ILE A 167 -5.43 -2.87 -7.04
N PRO A 168 -4.13 -3.12 -6.78
CA PRO A 168 -3.16 -3.40 -7.84
C PRO A 168 -3.56 -4.63 -8.64
N THR A 169 -3.36 -4.61 -9.95
CA THR A 169 -3.58 -5.78 -10.81
C THR A 169 -2.41 -6.76 -10.82
N GLY A 170 -1.27 -6.35 -10.29
CA GLY A 170 -0.08 -7.17 -10.18
C GLY A 170 1.11 -6.44 -9.60
N TYR A 171 2.23 -7.17 -9.49
CA TYR A 171 3.46 -6.71 -8.88
C TYR A 171 4.66 -7.15 -9.70
N TRP A 172 5.53 -6.22 -10.06
CA TRP A 172 6.90 -6.54 -10.43
C TRP A 172 7.76 -6.62 -9.17
N LYS A 173 8.56 -7.68 -9.05
CA LYS A 173 9.56 -7.82 -7.98
C LYS A 173 10.92 -8.08 -8.61
N ASN A 174 11.76 -7.07 -8.57
CA ASN A 174 13.06 -7.03 -9.23
C ASN A 174 14.16 -7.22 -8.19
N LEU A 175 15.03 -8.18 -8.43
CA LEU A 175 16.18 -8.53 -7.59
C LEU A 175 17.45 -8.11 -8.31
N ALA A 176 18.28 -7.26 -7.71
CA ALA A 176 19.58 -6.89 -8.25
C ALA A 176 20.69 -7.35 -7.29
N PHE A 177 21.62 -8.14 -7.81
CA PHE A 177 22.72 -8.74 -7.08
C PHE A 177 24.00 -7.90 -7.18
N ALA A 178 24.90 -8.05 -6.21
CA ALA A 178 26.17 -7.31 -6.18
C ALA A 178 27.08 -7.55 -7.41
N ASN A 179 26.93 -8.71 -8.06
CA ASN A 179 27.67 -9.07 -9.29
C ASN A 179 27.09 -8.42 -10.57
N GLY A 180 26.04 -7.60 -10.46
CA GLY A 180 25.37 -6.96 -11.58
C GLY A 180 24.24 -7.78 -12.21
N ASN A 181 24.05 -9.03 -11.82
CA ASN A 181 22.94 -9.84 -12.31
C ASN A 181 21.61 -9.30 -11.78
N GLN A 182 20.55 -9.48 -12.58
CA GLN A 182 19.19 -9.16 -12.20
C GLN A 182 18.25 -10.32 -12.50
N VAL A 183 17.25 -10.51 -11.63
CA VAL A 183 16.16 -11.47 -11.83
C VAL A 183 14.86 -10.77 -11.50
N CYS A 184 13.89 -10.89 -12.37
CA CYS A 184 12.62 -10.19 -12.26
C CYS A 184 11.46 -11.18 -12.26
N TYR A 185 10.47 -10.91 -11.42
CA TYR A 185 9.25 -11.70 -11.31
C TYR A 185 8.05 -10.80 -11.52
N TYR A 186 7.05 -11.30 -12.26
CA TYR A 186 5.75 -10.65 -12.36
C TYR A 186 4.66 -11.54 -11.77
N PHE A 187 4.01 -11.06 -10.72
CA PHE A 187 2.88 -11.74 -10.09
C PHE A 187 1.58 -10.97 -10.41
N PRO A 188 0.65 -11.57 -11.16
CA PRO A 188 -0.73 -11.07 -11.18
C PRO A 188 -1.31 -11.12 -9.76
N ASN A 189 -2.09 -10.12 -9.39
CA ASN A 189 -2.77 -10.10 -8.09
C ASN A 189 -4.06 -10.94 -8.13
N THR A 190 -3.88 -12.22 -8.36
CA THR A 190 -4.94 -13.23 -8.46
C THR A 190 -4.49 -14.48 -7.73
N GLU A 191 -5.40 -15.44 -7.54
CA GLU A 191 -5.02 -16.76 -7.03
C GLU A 191 -3.87 -17.37 -7.84
N THR A 192 -2.91 -17.95 -7.13
CA THR A 192 -1.74 -18.59 -7.73
C THR A 192 -2.06 -20.02 -8.13
N SER A 193 -1.56 -20.45 -9.28
CA SER A 193 -1.77 -21.80 -9.84
C SER A 193 -0.47 -22.52 -10.18
N LYS A 194 0.66 -21.91 -9.95
CA LYS A 194 2.00 -22.43 -10.27
C LYS A 194 3.01 -21.98 -9.21
N ASN A 195 4.13 -22.69 -9.09
CA ASN A 195 5.18 -22.35 -8.14
C ASN A 195 5.78 -20.97 -8.43
N TRP A 196 6.31 -20.31 -7.40
CA TRP A 196 6.85 -18.95 -7.47
C TRP A 196 7.91 -18.76 -8.57
N ASP A 197 8.76 -19.78 -8.84
CA ASP A 197 9.80 -19.76 -9.88
C ASP A 197 9.24 -19.64 -11.32
N LYS A 198 7.97 -19.98 -11.52
CA LYS A 198 7.27 -19.85 -12.82
C LYS A 198 6.72 -18.46 -13.10
N TYR A 199 6.90 -17.53 -12.16
CA TYR A 199 6.58 -16.10 -12.35
C TYR A 199 7.81 -15.28 -12.75
N GLU A 200 8.98 -15.92 -12.93
CA GLU A 200 10.14 -15.26 -13.51
C GLU A 200 9.83 -14.74 -14.91
N SER A 201 10.28 -13.52 -15.19
CA SER A 201 10.01 -12.80 -16.43
C SER A 201 11.21 -11.95 -16.83
N ASN A 202 11.26 -11.51 -18.07
CA ASN A 202 12.28 -10.57 -18.51
C ASN A 202 12.17 -9.28 -17.70
N CYS A 203 13.29 -8.75 -17.25
CA CYS A 203 13.34 -7.43 -16.61
C CYS A 203 12.99 -6.34 -17.63
N ASN A 204 12.08 -5.44 -17.27
CA ASN A 204 11.69 -4.30 -18.10
C ASN A 204 12.63 -3.12 -17.93
#